data_c6bcc879647fcc0c6c1ccca71382478a
#
_entry.id   c6bcc879647fcc0c6c1ccca71382478a
#
_cell.length_a   1.000
_cell.length_b   1.000
_cell.length_c   1.000
_cell.angle_alpha   90.00
_cell.angle_beta   90.00
_cell.angle_gamma   90.00
#
_symmetry.space_group_name_H-M   'P 1'
#
loop_
_entity.id
_entity.type
_entity.pdbx_description
1 polymer ?
#
loop_
_entity_poly.entity_id
_entity_poly.type
_entity_poly.pdbx_seq_one_letter_code
_entity_poly.pdbx_strand_id
1 'polypeptide(L)'
;MLEVTQIRKSFGDLEVLKQVDLQVNKGDVVAILGPSGSGKTTLLRCMNFLETADGGELNFDGERFLLGHVSKKDAARLRKKTAFVFQNYNLFRNKTALENVTEGLIIGRKMPKAEAIQIGRQALEKVGLSDREDYYPSQLSGGQQQRVAIARAIATKPEIIYFDEPTSALDPEL
;
A
#
# COMPACT_ATOMS: atom_id res chain seq x y z
N MET A 1 -4.29 -9.92 12.18
CA MET A 1 -5.33 -10.49 11.31
C MET A 1 -6.27 -9.40 10.84
N LEU A 2 -6.73 -9.43 9.60
CA LEU A 2 -7.67 -8.49 9.02
C LEU A 2 -8.98 -9.21 8.68
N GLU A 3 -10.10 -8.65 9.10
CA GLU A 3 -11.43 -9.11 8.73
C GLU A 3 -12.25 -7.90 8.27
N VAL A 4 -12.89 -8.03 7.13
CA VAL A 4 -13.79 -7.02 6.55
C VAL A 4 -15.15 -7.64 6.38
N THR A 5 -16.19 -6.98 6.87
CA THR A 5 -17.55 -7.48 6.83
C THR A 5 -18.47 -6.45 6.17
N GLN A 6 -19.22 -6.92 5.16
CA GLN A 6 -20.25 -6.18 4.46
C GLN A 6 -19.81 -4.80 3.95
N ILE A 7 -18.58 -4.71 3.42
CA ILE A 7 -18.10 -3.45 2.84
C ILE A 7 -18.90 -3.09 1.61
N ARG A 8 -19.35 -1.85 1.56
CA ARG A 8 -20.13 -1.26 0.46
C ARG A 8 -19.50 0.02 -0.03
N LYS A 9 -19.54 0.22 -1.36
CA LYS A 9 -19.08 1.45 -1.97
C LYS A 9 -19.82 1.72 -3.28
N SER A 10 -20.36 2.92 -3.40
CA SER A 10 -20.97 3.43 -4.63
C SER A 10 -20.27 4.71 -5.08
N PHE A 11 -20.28 4.98 -6.37
CA PHE A 11 -19.90 6.25 -6.98
C PHE A 11 -21.10 6.77 -7.80
N GLY A 12 -21.81 7.74 -7.24
CA GLY A 12 -23.12 8.12 -7.76
C GLY A 12 -24.08 6.92 -7.74
N ASP A 13 -24.69 6.61 -8.88
CA ASP A 13 -25.64 5.49 -9.01
C ASP A 13 -24.95 4.13 -9.24
N LEU A 14 -23.63 4.13 -9.41
CA LEU A 14 -22.89 2.88 -9.65
C LEU A 14 -22.45 2.24 -8.33
N GLU A 15 -23.07 1.14 -7.94
CA GLU A 15 -22.64 0.32 -6.80
C GLU A 15 -21.47 -0.58 -7.23
N VAL A 16 -20.27 -0.29 -6.70
CA VAL A 16 -19.02 -0.98 -7.02
C VAL A 16 -18.71 -2.11 -6.04
N LEU A 17 -18.92 -1.89 -4.75
CA LEU A 17 -18.77 -2.93 -3.73
C LEU A 17 -20.14 -3.25 -3.12
N LYS A 18 -20.55 -4.52 -3.24
CA LYS A 18 -21.89 -5.01 -2.85
C LYS A 18 -21.74 -5.99 -1.68
N GLN A 19 -21.61 -5.45 -0.46
CA GLN A 19 -21.51 -6.25 0.77
C GLN A 19 -20.41 -7.33 0.69
N VAL A 20 -19.18 -6.91 0.37
CA VAL A 20 -18.04 -7.81 0.23
C VAL A 20 -17.48 -8.15 1.62
N ASP A 21 -17.24 -9.43 1.87
CA ASP A 21 -16.56 -9.95 3.04
C ASP A 21 -15.19 -10.47 2.66
N LEU A 22 -14.19 -10.28 3.52
CA LEU A 22 -12.82 -10.77 3.32
C LEU A 22 -12.16 -11.03 4.67
N GLN A 23 -11.48 -12.16 4.77
CA GLN A 23 -10.66 -12.51 5.93
C GLN A 23 -9.23 -12.82 5.50
N VAL A 24 -8.26 -12.26 6.21
CA VAL A 24 -6.82 -12.48 5.99
C VAL A 24 -6.16 -12.80 7.31
N ASN A 25 -5.54 -13.96 7.43
CA ASN A 25 -4.81 -14.36 8.62
C ASN A 25 -3.33 -13.95 8.51
N LYS A 26 -2.62 -14.00 9.63
CA LYS A 26 -1.19 -13.73 9.63
C LYS A 26 -0.43 -14.78 8.83
N GLY A 27 0.35 -14.32 7.87
CA GLY A 27 1.12 -15.19 6.96
C GLY A 27 0.38 -15.57 5.67
N ASP A 28 -0.90 -15.23 5.53
CA ASP A 28 -1.64 -15.47 4.31
C ASP A 28 -1.16 -14.55 3.16
N VAL A 29 -1.21 -15.10 1.95
CA VAL A 29 -1.14 -14.35 0.71
C VAL A 29 -2.48 -14.52 0.00
N VAL A 30 -3.25 -13.42 -0.11
CA VAL A 30 -4.59 -13.43 -0.70
C VAL A 30 -4.56 -12.73 -2.05
N ALA A 31 -4.98 -13.42 -3.12
CA ALA A 31 -5.16 -12.86 -4.45
C ALA A 31 -6.64 -12.56 -4.72
N ILE A 32 -6.93 -11.29 -5.05
CA ILE A 32 -8.27 -10.85 -5.46
C ILE A 32 -8.33 -10.87 -6.98
N LEU A 33 -9.10 -11.79 -7.54
CA LEU A 33 -9.24 -12.00 -8.97
C LEU A 33 -10.54 -11.37 -9.49
N GLY A 34 -10.52 -10.90 -10.73
CA GLY A 34 -11.69 -10.34 -11.40
C GLY A 34 -11.31 -9.45 -12.59
N PRO A 35 -12.26 -9.15 -13.48
CA PRO A 35 -12.03 -8.30 -14.65
C PRO A 35 -11.65 -6.86 -14.25
N SER A 36 -11.13 -6.09 -15.20
CA SER A 36 -10.90 -4.65 -15.00
C SER A 36 -12.22 -3.97 -14.68
N GLY A 37 -12.19 -3.03 -13.72
CA GLY A 37 -13.40 -2.34 -13.25
C GLY A 37 -14.28 -3.09 -12.25
N SER A 38 -13.93 -4.33 -11.84
CA SER A 38 -14.73 -5.10 -10.86
C SER A 38 -14.64 -4.60 -9.41
N GLY A 39 -13.91 -3.51 -9.13
CA GLY A 39 -13.83 -2.93 -7.80
C GLY A 39 -12.63 -3.38 -6.95
N LYS A 40 -11.68 -4.17 -7.48
CA LYS A 40 -10.48 -4.63 -6.75
C LYS A 40 -9.70 -3.48 -6.09
N THR A 41 -9.32 -2.50 -6.89
CA THR A 41 -8.63 -1.28 -6.42
C THR A 41 -9.46 -0.52 -5.38
N THR A 42 -10.78 -0.42 -5.61
CA THR A 42 -11.70 0.25 -4.67
C THR A 42 -11.73 -0.47 -3.33
N LEU A 43 -11.80 -1.82 -3.34
CA LEU A 43 -11.77 -2.63 -2.13
C LEU A 43 -10.47 -2.39 -1.34
N LEU A 44 -9.30 -2.53 -2.00
CA LEU A 44 -8.00 -2.30 -1.36
C LEU A 44 -7.89 -0.88 -0.77
N ARG A 45 -8.36 0.13 -1.50
CA ARG A 45 -8.33 1.52 -1.03
C ARG A 45 -9.27 1.77 0.14
N CYS A 46 -10.46 1.18 0.14
CA CYS A 46 -11.38 1.27 1.28
C CYS A 46 -10.80 0.61 2.53
N MET A 47 -10.20 -0.58 2.39
CA MET A 47 -9.55 -1.28 3.52
C MET A 47 -8.38 -0.50 4.12
N ASN A 48 -7.68 0.31 3.32
CA ASN A 48 -6.58 1.16 3.80
C ASN A 48 -7.00 2.63 4.05
N PHE A 49 -8.30 2.92 4.05
CA PHE A 49 -8.89 4.26 4.23
C PHE A 49 -8.34 5.32 3.25
N LEU A 50 -7.86 4.91 2.08
CA LEU A 50 -7.50 5.79 0.97
C LEU A 50 -8.75 6.23 0.20
N GLU A 51 -9.82 5.46 0.30
CA GLU A 51 -11.17 5.77 -0.17
C GLU A 51 -12.14 5.55 0.99
N THR A 52 -13.18 6.37 1.09
CA THR A 52 -14.23 6.22 2.11
C THR A 52 -15.27 5.22 1.63
N ALA A 53 -15.44 4.12 2.33
CA ALA A 53 -16.55 3.20 2.08
C ALA A 53 -17.88 3.78 2.56
N ASP A 54 -18.98 3.35 1.97
CA ASP A 54 -20.33 3.81 2.36
C ASP A 54 -20.87 3.04 3.57
N GLY A 55 -20.27 1.87 3.88
CA GLY A 55 -20.63 1.05 5.03
C GLY A 55 -19.80 -0.22 5.12
N GLY A 56 -20.04 -0.98 6.16
CA GLY A 56 -19.30 -2.17 6.53
C GLY A 56 -18.41 -1.95 7.74
N GLU A 57 -17.76 -3.02 8.17
CA GLU A 57 -16.83 -3.00 9.29
C GLU A 57 -15.46 -3.55 8.87
N LEU A 58 -14.42 -3.05 9.49
CA LEU A 58 -13.08 -3.59 9.41
C LEU A 58 -12.56 -3.87 10.81
N ASN A 59 -12.13 -5.09 11.06
CA ASN A 59 -11.43 -5.49 12.27
C ASN A 59 -9.96 -5.76 11.92
N PHE A 60 -9.04 -5.06 12.56
CA PHE A 60 -7.61 -5.25 12.40
C PHE A 60 -6.99 -5.52 13.76
N ASP A 61 -6.56 -6.76 14.00
CA ASP A 61 -6.00 -7.22 15.28
C ASP A 61 -6.84 -6.86 16.51
N GLY A 62 -8.17 -7.03 16.40
CA GLY A 62 -9.12 -6.74 17.47
C GLY A 62 -9.56 -5.27 17.53
N GLU A 63 -8.97 -4.37 16.75
CA GLU A 63 -9.45 -2.99 16.60
C GLU A 63 -10.56 -2.92 15.54
N ARG A 64 -11.76 -2.48 15.92
CA ARG A 64 -12.93 -2.35 15.04
C ARG A 64 -13.07 -0.94 14.51
N PHE A 65 -13.34 -0.83 13.20
CA PHE A 65 -13.58 0.42 12.49
C PHE A 65 -14.89 0.32 11.70
N LEU A 66 -15.80 1.26 11.92
CA LEU A 66 -17.00 1.44 11.09
C LEU A 66 -16.59 2.23 9.84
N LEU A 67 -16.55 1.56 8.69
CA LEU A 67 -15.91 2.07 7.48
C LEU A 67 -16.52 3.37 6.94
N GLY A 68 -17.83 3.60 7.12
CA GLY A 68 -18.49 4.85 6.72
C GLY A 68 -18.18 6.06 7.63
N HIS A 69 -17.55 5.84 8.81
CA HIS A 69 -17.39 6.87 9.85
C HIS A 69 -16.00 6.89 10.49
N VAL A 70 -14.96 6.53 9.74
CA VAL A 70 -13.59 6.47 10.27
C VAL A 70 -13.02 7.86 10.49
N SER A 71 -12.55 8.15 11.69
CA SER A 71 -11.88 9.41 11.99
C SER A 71 -10.50 9.50 11.30
N LYS A 72 -10.05 10.73 11.02
CA LYS A 72 -8.69 10.95 10.46
C LYS A 72 -7.60 10.37 11.37
N LYS A 73 -7.80 10.37 12.70
CA LYS A 73 -6.88 9.82 13.69
C LYS A 73 -6.80 8.31 13.59
N ASP A 74 -7.94 7.63 13.45
CA ASP A 74 -8.02 6.17 13.34
C ASP A 74 -7.45 5.70 11.99
N ALA A 75 -7.78 6.39 10.90
CA ALA A 75 -7.19 6.13 9.59
C ALA A 75 -5.66 6.27 9.61
N ALA A 76 -5.13 7.31 10.26
CA ALA A 76 -3.69 7.50 10.40
C ALA A 76 -3.04 6.40 11.27
N ARG A 77 -3.76 5.91 12.31
CA ARG A 77 -3.29 4.83 13.17
C ARG A 77 -3.18 3.52 12.40
N LEU A 78 -4.21 3.14 11.64
CA LEU A 78 -4.19 1.93 10.81
C LEU A 78 -3.11 2.01 9.74
N ARG A 79 -2.98 3.14 9.02
CA ARG A 79 -1.98 3.31 7.97
C ARG A 79 -0.54 3.22 8.47
N LYS A 80 -0.28 3.39 9.77
CA LYS A 80 1.06 3.13 10.34
C LYS A 80 1.38 1.64 10.44
N LYS A 81 0.36 0.78 10.50
CA LYS A 81 0.49 -0.68 10.56
C LYS A 81 0.44 -1.33 9.18
N THR A 82 0.04 -0.59 8.16
CA THR A 82 -0.17 -1.10 6.80
C THR A 82 0.71 -0.40 5.79
N ALA A 83 0.91 -1.01 4.62
CA ALA A 83 1.54 -0.36 3.48
C ALA A 83 0.73 -0.61 2.20
N PHE A 84 0.89 0.28 1.21
CA PHE A 84 0.18 0.21 -0.05
C PHE A 84 1.17 0.39 -1.22
N VAL A 85 1.19 -0.56 -2.13
CA VAL A 85 1.94 -0.50 -3.39
C VAL A 85 0.95 -0.22 -4.51
N PHE A 86 1.06 0.96 -5.11
CA PHE A 86 0.16 1.44 -6.15
C PHE A 86 0.55 0.89 -7.52
N GLN A 87 -0.41 0.71 -8.40
CA GLN A 87 -0.23 0.31 -9.80
C GLN A 87 0.77 1.20 -10.55
N ASN A 88 0.70 2.52 -10.36
CA ASN A 88 1.58 3.50 -10.98
C ASN A 88 2.79 3.88 -10.13
N TYR A 89 3.18 3.02 -9.16
CA TYR A 89 4.31 3.19 -8.22
C TYR A 89 4.22 4.43 -7.32
N ASN A 90 3.68 5.54 -7.78
CA ASN A 90 3.53 6.84 -7.09
C ASN A 90 4.83 7.27 -6.38
N LEU A 91 5.95 7.22 -7.12
CA LEU A 91 7.22 7.73 -6.64
C LEU A 91 7.28 9.26 -6.76
N PHE A 92 7.94 9.89 -5.80
CA PHE A 92 8.26 11.31 -5.86
C PHE A 92 9.31 11.55 -6.95
N ARG A 93 8.93 12.22 -8.03
CA ARG A 93 9.78 12.42 -9.22
C ARG A 93 11.05 13.22 -8.94
N ASN A 94 11.02 14.10 -7.96
CA ASN A 94 12.10 14.98 -7.52
C ASN A 94 12.95 14.41 -6.39
N LYS A 95 12.80 13.11 -6.08
CA LYS A 95 13.54 12.40 -5.04
C LYS A 95 14.22 11.17 -5.61
N THR A 96 15.38 10.83 -5.07
CA THR A 96 16.11 9.61 -5.44
C THR A 96 15.36 8.36 -4.95
N ALA A 97 15.83 7.17 -5.34
CA ALA A 97 15.28 5.89 -4.87
C ALA A 97 15.35 5.79 -3.34
N LEU A 98 16.50 6.12 -2.75
CA LEU A 98 16.68 6.11 -1.30
C LEU A 98 15.75 7.13 -0.60
N GLU A 99 15.65 8.34 -1.13
CA GLU A 99 14.76 9.37 -0.58
C GLU A 99 13.28 8.96 -0.68
N ASN A 100 12.87 8.31 -1.78
CA ASN A 100 11.52 7.77 -1.92
C ASN A 100 11.20 6.73 -0.86
N VAL A 101 12.16 5.87 -0.51
CA VAL A 101 12.00 4.85 0.53
C VAL A 101 11.96 5.46 1.93
N THR A 102 12.80 6.47 2.18
CA THR A 102 13.00 7.02 3.53
C THR A 102 12.02 8.13 3.92
N GLU A 103 11.36 8.78 2.96
CA GLU A 103 10.45 9.91 3.20
C GLU A 103 9.36 9.59 4.22
N GLY A 104 8.70 8.44 4.07
CA GLY A 104 7.66 8.01 5.00
C GLY A 104 8.16 7.75 6.41
N LEU A 105 9.42 7.35 6.56
CA LEU A 105 10.06 7.14 7.86
C LEU A 105 10.40 8.48 8.53
N ILE A 106 11.01 9.39 7.77
CA ILE A 106 11.46 10.70 8.29
C ILE A 106 10.28 11.60 8.60
N ILE A 107 9.41 11.82 7.61
CA ILE A 107 8.29 12.77 7.73
C ILE A 107 7.09 12.14 8.44
N GLY A 108 6.71 10.93 8.01
CA GLY A 108 5.50 10.26 8.53
C GLY A 108 5.68 9.69 9.94
N ARG A 109 6.86 9.13 10.25
CA ARG A 109 7.15 8.51 11.55
C ARG A 109 8.07 9.33 12.43
N LYS A 110 8.57 10.48 11.94
CA LYS A 110 9.52 11.37 12.63
C LYS A 110 10.80 10.65 13.08
N MET A 111 11.25 9.67 12.29
CA MET A 111 12.46 8.90 12.55
C MET A 111 13.70 9.75 12.30
N PRO A 112 14.79 9.63 13.09
CA PRO A 112 16.06 10.28 12.81
C PRO A 112 16.57 9.92 11.41
N LYS A 113 17.07 10.93 10.66
CA LYS A 113 17.49 10.75 9.26
C LYS A 113 18.53 9.65 9.08
N ALA A 114 19.51 9.56 9.98
CA ALA A 114 20.57 8.54 9.90
C ALA A 114 20.00 7.11 10.00
N GLU A 115 19.06 6.89 10.92
CA GLU A 115 18.37 5.61 11.09
C GLU A 115 17.50 5.27 9.87
N ALA A 116 16.73 6.25 9.37
CA ALA A 116 15.90 6.07 8.19
C ALA A 116 16.72 5.70 6.94
N ILE A 117 17.90 6.32 6.74
CA ILE A 117 18.82 6.00 5.65
C ILE A 117 19.31 4.55 5.76
N GLN A 118 19.68 4.09 6.94
CA GLN A 118 20.12 2.71 7.15
C GLN A 118 19.00 1.71 6.79
N ILE A 119 17.78 1.96 7.26
CA ILE A 119 16.62 1.12 6.94
C ILE A 119 16.32 1.18 5.44
N GLY A 120 16.40 2.35 4.82
CA GLY A 120 16.17 2.53 3.39
C GLY A 120 17.15 1.74 2.53
N ARG A 121 18.44 1.75 2.86
CA ARG A 121 19.48 0.96 2.19
C ARG A 121 19.22 -0.54 2.30
N GLN A 122 18.90 -1.02 3.49
CA GLN A 122 18.51 -2.42 3.69
C GLN A 122 17.26 -2.81 2.89
N ALA A 123 16.30 -1.91 2.76
CA ALA A 123 15.10 -2.15 1.97
C ALA A 123 15.41 -2.19 0.47
N LEU A 124 16.27 -1.31 -0.04
CA LEU A 124 16.74 -1.32 -1.43
C LEU A 124 17.57 -2.57 -1.75
N GLU A 125 18.42 -3.00 -0.83
CA GLU A 125 19.18 -4.25 -0.94
C GLU A 125 18.27 -5.47 -1.11
N LYS A 126 17.20 -5.58 -0.30
CA LYS A 126 16.23 -6.68 -0.38
C LYS A 126 15.55 -6.78 -1.75
N VAL A 127 15.43 -5.69 -2.48
CA VAL A 127 14.82 -5.66 -3.82
C VAL A 127 15.88 -5.61 -4.95
N GLY A 128 17.17 -5.77 -4.62
CA GLY A 128 18.27 -5.80 -5.59
C GLY A 128 18.54 -4.46 -6.27
N LEU A 129 18.47 -3.34 -5.51
CA LEU A 129 18.68 -1.97 -6.02
C LEU A 129 19.72 -1.19 -5.19
N SER A 130 20.68 -1.87 -4.55
CA SER A 130 21.71 -1.21 -3.74
C SER A 130 22.58 -0.24 -4.56
N ASP A 131 22.81 -0.54 -5.84
CA ASP A 131 23.59 0.27 -6.78
C ASP A 131 22.79 1.41 -7.44
N ARG A 132 21.52 1.59 -7.06
CA ARG A 132 20.57 2.56 -7.62
C ARG A 132 20.02 3.54 -6.59
N GLU A 133 20.61 3.63 -5.39
CA GLU A 133 20.08 4.46 -4.30
C GLU A 133 19.96 5.94 -4.65
N ASP A 134 20.87 6.46 -5.50
CA ASP A 134 20.94 7.87 -5.91
C ASP A 134 20.20 8.16 -7.22
N TYR A 135 19.57 7.17 -7.84
CA TYR A 135 18.85 7.32 -9.11
C TYR A 135 17.47 7.94 -8.88
N TYR A 136 17.11 8.89 -9.75
CA TYR A 136 15.75 9.44 -9.81
C TYR A 136 14.81 8.48 -10.57
N PRO A 137 13.49 8.55 -10.33
CA PRO A 137 12.52 7.69 -11.03
C PRO A 137 12.66 7.72 -12.57
N SER A 138 12.99 8.88 -13.15
CA SER A 138 13.20 9.00 -14.61
C SER A 138 14.40 8.21 -15.16
N GLN A 139 15.30 7.78 -14.29
CA GLN A 139 16.50 7.01 -14.64
C GLN A 139 16.32 5.51 -14.40
N LEU A 140 15.15 5.11 -13.89
CA LEU A 140 14.81 3.74 -13.54
C LEU A 140 13.81 3.15 -14.52
N SER A 141 13.98 1.87 -14.89
CA SER A 141 12.96 1.13 -15.64
C SER A 141 11.68 0.99 -14.83
N GLY A 142 10.55 0.65 -15.48
CA GLY A 142 9.28 0.41 -14.80
C GLY A 142 9.39 -0.64 -13.69
N GLY A 143 10.05 -1.76 -13.96
CA GLY A 143 10.29 -2.80 -12.95
C GLY A 143 11.20 -2.34 -11.80
N GLN A 144 12.20 -1.45 -12.08
CA GLN A 144 13.02 -0.85 -11.03
C GLN A 144 12.20 0.13 -10.18
N GLN A 145 11.36 0.98 -10.79
CA GLN A 145 10.46 1.88 -10.08
C GLN A 145 9.49 1.10 -9.17
N GLN A 146 8.96 0.00 -9.65
CA GLN A 146 8.12 -0.89 -8.86
C GLN A 146 8.88 -1.45 -7.66
N ARG A 147 10.11 -1.94 -7.85
CA ARG A 147 10.94 -2.44 -6.76
C ARG A 147 11.26 -1.34 -5.73
N VAL A 148 11.45 -0.08 -6.14
CA VAL A 148 11.55 1.06 -5.20
C VAL A 148 10.26 1.25 -4.43
N ALA A 149 9.08 1.15 -5.06
CA ALA A 149 7.79 1.25 -4.38
C ALA A 149 7.58 0.11 -3.36
N ILE A 150 8.03 -1.11 -3.68
CA ILE A 150 8.04 -2.25 -2.75
C ILE A 150 9.01 -1.98 -1.59
N ALA A 151 10.24 -1.51 -1.87
CA ALA A 151 11.21 -1.16 -0.84
C ALA A 151 10.65 -0.11 0.13
N ARG A 152 9.97 0.93 -0.39
CA ARG A 152 9.25 1.94 0.40
C ARG A 152 8.20 1.31 1.31
N ALA A 153 7.45 0.34 0.82
CA ALA A 153 6.44 -0.36 1.61
C ALA A 153 7.06 -1.19 2.73
N ILE A 154 8.04 -2.06 2.43
CA ILE A 154 8.66 -2.96 3.42
C ILE A 154 9.51 -2.22 4.45
N ALA A 155 10.11 -1.07 4.10
CA ALA A 155 10.90 -0.24 5.01
C ALA A 155 10.11 0.18 6.26
N THR A 156 8.79 0.33 6.13
CA THR A 156 7.92 0.69 7.25
C THR A 156 7.61 -0.48 8.19
N LYS A 157 8.06 -1.71 7.87
CA LYS A 157 7.76 -2.95 8.62
C LYS A 157 6.26 -3.10 8.88
N PRO A 158 5.43 -3.11 7.84
CA PRO A 158 3.97 -3.18 8.00
C PRO A 158 3.54 -4.60 8.43
N GLU A 159 2.38 -4.69 9.06
CA GLU A 159 1.72 -5.95 9.40
C GLU A 159 0.99 -6.56 8.20
N ILE A 160 0.54 -5.70 7.25
CA ILE A 160 -0.06 -6.11 5.97
C ILE A 160 0.38 -5.16 4.85
N ILE A 161 0.57 -5.72 3.65
CA ILE A 161 0.85 -4.93 2.43
C ILE A 161 -0.28 -5.18 1.43
N TYR A 162 -0.87 -4.10 0.94
CA TYR A 162 -1.82 -4.12 -0.16
C TYR A 162 -1.10 -3.86 -1.48
N PHE A 163 -1.29 -4.74 -2.47
CA PHE A 163 -0.76 -4.58 -3.81
C PHE A 163 -1.91 -4.33 -4.79
N ASP A 164 -1.91 -3.17 -5.43
CA ASP A 164 -2.89 -2.80 -6.45
C ASP A 164 -2.30 -3.05 -7.83
N GLU A 165 -2.68 -4.17 -8.46
CA GLU A 165 -2.22 -4.63 -9.78
C GLU A 165 -0.69 -4.57 -9.97
N PRO A 166 0.09 -5.26 -9.14
CA PRO A 166 1.55 -5.08 -9.12
C PRO A 166 2.28 -5.55 -10.40
N THR A 167 1.62 -6.32 -11.24
CA THR A 167 2.21 -6.88 -12.47
C THR A 167 1.75 -6.20 -13.75
N SER A 168 0.82 -5.25 -13.69
CA SER A 168 0.22 -4.61 -14.88
C SER A 168 1.23 -3.78 -15.70
N ALA A 169 2.37 -3.42 -15.13
CA ALA A 169 3.43 -2.65 -15.77
C ALA A 169 4.74 -3.45 -15.96
N LEU A 170 4.73 -4.74 -15.67
CA LEU A 170 5.84 -5.64 -15.96
C LEU A 170 5.63 -6.28 -17.33
N ASP A 171 6.73 -6.41 -18.09
CA ASP A 171 6.73 -7.21 -19.30
C ASP A 171 6.30 -8.65 -18.96
N PRO A 172 5.37 -9.28 -19.69
CA PRO A 172 4.91 -10.65 -19.41
C PRO A 172 6.02 -11.71 -19.37
N GLU A 173 7.22 -11.38 -19.85
CA GLU A 173 8.40 -12.26 -19.91
C GLU A 173 9.37 -12.08 -18.72
N LEU A 174 9.01 -11.27 -17.71
CA LEU A 174 9.75 -11.08 -16.45
C LEU A 174 8.90 -11.54 -15.26
#